data_1429fbea7436f1b95cff01fc7023a2b9
#
_entry.id   1429fbea7436f1b95cff01fc7023a2b9
#
_cell.length_a   1.000
_cell.length_b   1.000
_cell.length_c   1.000
_cell.angle_alpha   90.00
_cell.angle_beta   90.00
_cell.angle_gamma   90.00
#
_symmetry.space_group_name_H-M   'P 1'
#
loop_
_entity.id
_entity.type
_entity.pdbx_description
1 polymer ?
#
loop_
_entity_poly.entity_id
_entity_poly.type
_entity_poly.pdbx_seq_one_letter_code
_entity_poly.pdbx_strand_id
1 'polypeptide(L)'
;MCAAQGYFSILFLFTMNIETLREYCLSKKGVTEEFPFGEDTLVFKAGGKIFLLTGLGDTSLQFNVKCDPDRAIELREQYDAVQPGYHMNKKHWNTVTIDGSIPQQLLKEMIDESYNLVVQSLPQRIRRQLK
;
A
#
# COMPACT_ATOMS: atom_id res chain seq x y z
N MET A 1 -25.78 -24.52 -3.40
CA MET A 1 -25.99 -23.08 -3.42
C MET A 1 -25.12 -22.34 -2.44
N CYS A 2 -25.05 -22.77 -1.20
CA CYS A 2 -24.16 -22.13 -0.24
C CYS A 2 -22.68 -22.21 -0.63
N ALA A 3 -22.27 -23.30 -1.27
CA ALA A 3 -20.89 -23.48 -1.73
C ALA A 3 -20.50 -22.45 -2.79
N ALA A 4 -21.42 -22.14 -3.72
CA ALA A 4 -21.13 -21.15 -4.75
C ALA A 4 -20.96 -19.75 -4.17
N GLN A 5 -21.81 -19.39 -3.21
CA GLN A 5 -21.70 -18.09 -2.52
C GLN A 5 -20.43 -18.00 -1.69
N GLY A 6 -20.10 -19.09 -0.97
CA GLY A 6 -18.87 -19.13 -0.20
C GLY A 6 -17.64 -19.03 -1.07
N TYR A 7 -17.64 -19.69 -2.20
CA TYR A 7 -16.55 -19.64 -3.15
C TYR A 7 -16.38 -18.22 -3.73
N PHE A 8 -17.48 -17.57 -4.09
CA PHE A 8 -17.47 -16.22 -4.60
C PHE A 8 -16.91 -15.24 -3.56
N SER A 9 -17.31 -15.40 -2.29
CA SER A 9 -16.81 -14.57 -1.20
C SER A 9 -15.31 -14.75 -0.99
N ILE A 10 -14.82 -15.97 -1.11
CA ILE A 10 -13.39 -16.26 -1.00
C ILE A 10 -12.61 -15.57 -2.12
N LEU A 11 -13.09 -15.64 -3.36
CA LEU A 11 -12.47 -14.96 -4.49
C LEU A 11 -12.43 -13.46 -4.28
N PHE A 12 -13.53 -12.90 -3.79
CA PHE A 12 -13.58 -11.45 -3.50
C PHE A 12 -12.56 -11.06 -2.44
N LEU A 13 -12.39 -11.91 -1.41
CA LEU A 13 -11.42 -11.64 -0.35
C LEU A 13 -9.97 -11.72 -0.82
N PHE A 14 -9.69 -12.47 -1.89
CA PHE A 14 -8.35 -12.58 -2.46
C PHE A 14 -8.01 -11.44 -3.44
N THR A 15 -9.00 -10.61 -3.77
CA THR A 15 -8.82 -9.50 -4.71
C THR A 15 -8.81 -8.19 -3.94
N MET A 16 -7.67 -7.54 -3.88
CA MET A 16 -7.60 -6.19 -3.31
C MET A 16 -8.05 -5.19 -4.36
N ASN A 17 -8.99 -4.32 -3.99
CA ASN A 17 -9.47 -3.23 -4.84
C ASN A 17 -9.24 -1.91 -4.11
N ILE A 18 -9.60 -0.79 -4.76
CA ILE A 18 -9.35 0.54 -4.16
C ILE A 18 -10.08 0.70 -2.82
N GLU A 19 -11.28 0.14 -2.68
CA GLU A 19 -12.03 0.25 -1.44
C GLU A 19 -11.38 -0.53 -0.30
N THR A 20 -10.95 -1.77 -0.56
CA THR A 20 -10.29 -2.59 0.45
C THR A 20 -8.91 -2.05 0.80
N LEU A 21 -8.19 -1.52 -0.19
CA LEU A 21 -6.91 -0.84 0.04
C LEU A 21 -7.11 0.37 0.97
N ARG A 22 -8.10 1.19 0.65
CA ARG A 22 -8.41 2.38 1.44
C ARG A 22 -8.78 2.01 2.87
N GLU A 23 -9.67 1.04 3.05
CA GLU A 23 -10.09 0.57 4.36
C GLU A 23 -8.90 0.05 5.17
N TYR A 24 -8.04 -0.72 4.54
CA TYR A 24 -6.87 -1.27 5.21
C TYR A 24 -5.92 -0.17 5.69
N CYS A 25 -5.64 0.81 4.84
CA CYS A 25 -4.79 1.95 5.21
C CYS A 25 -5.40 2.77 6.34
N LEU A 26 -6.70 3.06 6.24
CA LEU A 26 -7.39 3.89 7.24
C LEU A 26 -7.59 3.16 8.58
N SER A 27 -7.47 1.84 8.61
CA SER A 27 -7.56 1.07 9.86
C SER A 27 -6.34 1.29 10.76
N LYS A 28 -5.25 1.82 10.23
CA LYS A 28 -4.02 2.05 10.99
C LYS A 28 -4.11 3.37 11.76
N LYS A 29 -3.44 3.42 12.90
CA LYS A 29 -3.51 4.60 13.77
C LYS A 29 -2.84 5.83 13.15
N GLY A 30 -3.51 6.97 13.26
CA GLY A 30 -2.96 8.24 12.83
C GLY A 30 -2.91 8.44 11.33
N VAL A 31 -3.65 7.63 10.57
CA VAL A 31 -3.67 7.73 9.12
C VAL A 31 -4.73 8.71 8.65
N THR A 32 -4.34 9.57 7.74
CA THR A 32 -5.25 10.47 7.02
C THR A 32 -5.15 10.22 5.54
N GLU A 33 -6.24 10.50 4.80
CA GLU A 33 -6.23 10.45 3.35
C GLU A 33 -6.35 11.86 2.79
N GLU A 34 -5.58 12.14 1.72
CA GLU A 34 -5.50 13.47 1.15
C GLU A 34 -5.27 13.39 -0.36
N PHE A 35 -5.51 14.51 -1.04
CA PHE A 35 -5.28 14.65 -2.48
C PHE A 35 -4.33 15.83 -2.76
N PRO A 36 -3.11 15.83 -2.23
CA PRO A 36 -2.22 16.99 -2.37
C PRO A 36 -1.69 17.22 -3.79
N PHE A 37 -1.79 16.22 -4.66
CA PHE A 37 -1.28 16.27 -6.03
C PHE A 37 -2.39 16.29 -7.08
N GLY A 38 -3.66 16.52 -6.67
CA GLY A 38 -4.80 16.53 -7.56
C GLY A 38 -5.76 15.38 -7.29
N GLU A 39 -6.91 15.42 -7.96
CA GLU A 39 -8.00 14.48 -7.71
C GLU A 39 -7.70 13.04 -8.11
N ASP A 40 -6.69 12.82 -8.96
CA ASP A 40 -6.37 11.51 -9.49
C ASP A 40 -5.39 10.72 -8.64
N THR A 41 -4.82 11.32 -7.61
CA THR A 41 -3.83 10.66 -6.75
C THR A 41 -4.25 10.72 -5.30
N LEU A 42 -4.61 9.56 -4.76
CA LEU A 42 -4.97 9.43 -3.35
C LEU A 42 -3.72 9.11 -2.55
N VAL A 43 -3.51 9.86 -1.46
CA VAL A 43 -2.32 9.75 -0.62
C VAL A 43 -2.75 9.42 0.81
N PHE A 44 -2.04 8.47 1.43
CA PHE A 44 -2.23 8.13 2.84
C PHE A 44 -0.99 8.54 3.62
N LYS A 45 -1.22 9.30 4.69
CA LYS A 45 -0.16 9.80 5.56
C LYS A 45 -0.30 9.24 6.96
N ALA A 46 0.82 9.01 7.59
CA ALA A 46 0.89 8.67 9.02
C ALA A 46 1.68 9.77 9.73
N GLY A 47 1.06 10.44 10.68
CA GLY A 47 1.71 11.55 11.39
C GLY A 47 2.18 12.67 10.47
N GLY A 48 1.51 12.87 9.35
CA GLY A 48 1.84 13.90 8.39
C GLY A 48 2.82 13.50 7.29
N LYS A 49 3.32 12.26 7.31
CA LYS A 49 4.23 11.77 6.26
C LYS A 49 3.58 10.70 5.41
N ILE A 50 3.84 10.74 4.12
CA ILE A 50 3.26 9.81 3.14
C ILE A 50 3.86 8.41 3.32
N PHE A 51 3.01 7.38 3.41
CA PHE A 51 3.46 6.00 3.37
C PHE A 51 2.86 5.20 2.21
N LEU A 52 1.84 5.73 1.54
CA LEU A 52 1.25 5.08 0.38
C LEU A 52 0.59 6.11 -0.54
N LEU A 53 0.78 5.91 -1.85
CA LEU A 53 0.09 6.69 -2.88
C LEU A 53 -0.53 5.73 -3.88
N THR A 54 -1.72 6.07 -4.38
CA THR A 54 -2.37 5.28 -5.43
C THR A 54 -3.07 6.20 -6.42
N GLY A 55 -2.95 5.86 -7.71
CA GLY A 55 -3.68 6.56 -8.75
C GLY A 55 -5.11 6.04 -8.86
N LEU A 56 -6.06 6.93 -9.13
CA LEU A 56 -7.48 6.58 -9.20
C LEU A 56 -8.02 6.45 -10.62
N GLY A 57 -7.29 6.95 -11.62
CA GLY A 57 -7.78 6.99 -12.99
C GLY A 57 -7.28 5.88 -13.89
N ASP A 58 -6.44 4.99 -13.39
CA ASP A 58 -5.82 3.98 -14.22
C ASP A 58 -6.68 2.73 -14.36
N THR A 59 -6.47 1.99 -15.46
CA THR A 59 -7.19 0.75 -15.72
C THR A 59 -6.79 -0.37 -14.78
N SER A 60 -5.56 -0.33 -14.25
CA SER A 60 -5.09 -1.28 -13.24
C SER A 60 -4.71 -0.54 -11.97
N LEU A 61 -5.07 -1.13 -10.84
CA LEU A 61 -4.76 -0.55 -9.54
C LEU A 61 -3.28 -0.75 -9.22
N GLN A 62 -2.60 0.35 -8.93
CA GLN A 62 -1.21 0.35 -8.49
C GLN A 62 -1.08 1.18 -7.24
N PHE A 63 -0.19 0.77 -6.35
CA PHE A 63 0.14 1.61 -5.21
C PHE A 63 1.65 1.70 -5.04
N ASN A 64 2.10 2.79 -4.46
CA ASN A 64 3.52 3.05 -4.17
C ASN A 64 3.71 3.00 -2.67
N VAL A 65 4.69 2.21 -2.23
CA VAL A 65 5.01 2.03 -0.81
C VAL A 65 6.50 2.12 -0.58
N LYS A 66 6.86 2.61 0.61
CA LYS A 66 8.25 2.70 1.03
C LYS A 66 8.72 1.31 1.48
N CYS A 67 9.99 1.01 1.21
CA CYS A 67 10.55 -0.29 1.52
C CYS A 67 12.03 -0.16 1.85
N ASP A 68 12.53 -1.03 2.71
CA ASP A 68 13.98 -1.19 2.88
C ASP A 68 14.64 -1.48 1.53
N PRO A 69 15.77 -0.85 1.19
CA PRO A 69 16.38 -1.00 -0.13
C PRO A 69 16.68 -2.45 -0.53
N ASP A 70 17.20 -3.25 0.38
CA ASP A 70 17.52 -4.65 0.06
C ASP A 70 16.24 -5.47 -0.16
N ARG A 71 15.24 -5.25 0.67
CA ARG A 71 13.95 -5.90 0.54
C ARG A 71 13.24 -5.46 -0.75
N ALA A 72 13.41 -4.19 -1.13
CA ALA A 72 12.83 -3.67 -2.37
C ALA A 72 13.37 -4.43 -3.58
N ILE A 73 14.68 -4.65 -3.63
CA ILE A 73 15.31 -5.39 -4.72
C ILE A 73 14.83 -6.84 -4.75
N GLU A 74 14.77 -7.51 -3.61
CA GLU A 74 14.26 -8.89 -3.52
C GLU A 74 12.86 -9.02 -4.08
N LEU A 75 11.97 -8.10 -3.72
CA LEU A 75 10.59 -8.12 -4.19
C LEU A 75 10.49 -7.89 -5.69
N ARG A 76 11.33 -6.98 -6.24
CA ARG A 76 11.37 -6.73 -7.68
C ARG A 76 11.86 -7.94 -8.46
N GLU A 77 12.81 -8.68 -7.90
CA GLU A 77 13.32 -9.91 -8.53
C GLU A 77 12.29 -11.04 -8.46
N GLN A 78 11.55 -11.11 -7.38
CA GLN A 78 10.59 -12.18 -7.14
C GLN A 78 9.28 -11.99 -7.89
N TYR A 79 8.82 -10.74 -8.06
CA TYR A 79 7.52 -10.43 -8.64
C TYR A 79 7.64 -9.36 -9.74
N ASP A 80 7.19 -9.69 -10.93
CA ASP A 80 7.14 -8.72 -12.04
C ASP A 80 6.21 -7.55 -11.74
N ALA A 81 5.19 -7.78 -10.92
CA ALA A 81 4.24 -6.74 -10.52
C ALA A 81 4.85 -5.71 -9.59
N VAL A 82 6.07 -5.94 -9.07
CA VAL A 82 6.78 -4.98 -8.23
C VAL A 82 7.89 -4.33 -9.06
N GLN A 83 7.82 -3.01 -9.20
CA GLN A 83 8.78 -2.22 -9.97
C GLN A 83 9.35 -1.09 -9.12
N PRO A 84 10.49 -0.50 -9.50
CA PRO A 84 11.00 0.69 -8.80
C PRO A 84 9.97 1.80 -8.82
N GLY A 85 9.90 2.56 -7.72
CA GLY A 85 8.90 3.61 -7.57
C GLY A 85 8.96 4.66 -8.66
N TYR A 86 7.88 4.80 -9.42
CA TYR A 86 7.73 5.82 -10.45
C TYR A 86 7.59 7.18 -9.76
N HIS A 87 8.31 8.18 -10.22
CA HIS A 87 8.26 9.55 -9.68
C HIS A 87 8.69 9.68 -8.22
N MET A 88 9.29 8.63 -7.64
CA MET A 88 9.75 8.64 -6.25
C MET A 88 11.21 8.19 -6.19
N ASN A 89 11.80 8.21 -5.00
CA ASN A 89 13.15 7.68 -4.82
C ASN A 89 13.12 6.16 -5.03
N LYS A 90 13.69 5.71 -6.14
CA LYS A 90 13.65 4.31 -6.57
C LYS A 90 14.37 3.36 -5.64
N LYS A 91 15.27 3.87 -4.82
CA LYS A 91 15.99 3.06 -3.84
C LYS A 91 15.09 2.65 -2.68
N HIS A 92 14.17 3.52 -2.29
CA HIS A 92 13.33 3.35 -1.10
C HIS A 92 11.85 3.09 -1.40
N TRP A 93 11.42 3.19 -2.66
CA TRP A 93 10.01 3.08 -3.02
C TRP A 93 9.81 2.06 -4.11
N ASN A 94 8.75 1.26 -3.97
CA ASN A 94 8.30 0.32 -4.98
C ASN A 94 6.90 0.70 -5.46
N THR A 95 6.67 0.49 -6.75
CA THR A 95 5.34 0.54 -7.35
C THR A 95 4.85 -0.90 -7.48
N VAL A 96 3.69 -1.18 -6.90
CA VAL A 96 3.11 -2.52 -6.87
C VAL A 96 1.81 -2.51 -7.67
N THR A 97 1.73 -3.39 -8.67
CA THR A 97 0.52 -3.54 -9.47
C THR A 97 -0.31 -4.70 -8.89
N ILE A 98 -1.59 -4.45 -8.67
CA ILE A 98 -2.52 -5.46 -8.17
C ILE A 98 -3.13 -6.17 -9.37
N ASP A 99 -2.54 -7.28 -9.78
CA ASP A 99 -2.95 -8.07 -10.95
C ASP A 99 -3.26 -9.53 -10.59
N GLY A 100 -3.29 -9.85 -9.31
CA GLY A 100 -3.55 -11.21 -8.84
C GLY A 100 -2.32 -12.08 -8.71
N SER A 101 -1.15 -11.60 -9.15
CA SER A 101 0.09 -12.38 -9.10
C SER A 101 0.73 -12.42 -7.71
N ILE A 102 0.40 -11.44 -6.85
CA ILE A 102 0.95 -11.35 -5.50
C ILE A 102 -0.12 -11.73 -4.49
N PRO A 103 0.19 -12.65 -3.55
CA PRO A 103 -0.78 -13.00 -2.50
C PRO A 103 -1.21 -11.77 -1.71
N GLN A 104 -2.49 -11.72 -1.36
CA GLN A 104 -3.05 -10.59 -0.61
C GLN A 104 -2.31 -10.35 0.71
N GLN A 105 -1.91 -11.43 1.37
CA GLN A 105 -1.16 -11.31 2.62
C GLN A 105 0.15 -10.56 2.43
N LEU A 106 0.84 -10.81 1.33
CA LEU A 106 2.10 -10.12 1.03
C LEU A 106 1.85 -8.64 0.68
N LEU A 107 0.75 -8.35 -0.03
CA LEU A 107 0.37 -6.97 -0.31
C LEU A 107 0.17 -6.20 1.00
N LYS A 108 -0.52 -6.81 1.96
CA LYS A 108 -0.73 -6.20 3.28
C LYS A 108 0.57 -6.02 4.04
N GLU A 109 1.49 -6.97 3.95
CA GLU A 109 2.79 -6.86 4.59
C GLU A 109 3.60 -5.71 4.01
N MET A 110 3.54 -5.51 2.69
CA MET A 110 4.22 -4.37 2.05
C MET A 110 3.66 -3.04 2.55
N ILE A 111 2.35 -2.95 2.72
CA ILE A 111 1.70 -1.75 3.26
C ILE A 111 2.12 -1.54 4.71
N ASP A 112 2.12 -2.60 5.51
CA ASP A 112 2.51 -2.55 6.92
C ASP A 112 3.96 -2.10 7.08
N GLU A 113 4.86 -2.64 6.27
CA GLU A 113 6.27 -2.26 6.29
C GLU A 113 6.46 -0.78 5.99
N SER A 114 5.76 -0.28 4.97
CA SER A 114 5.81 1.13 4.61
C SER A 114 5.31 2.02 5.75
N TYR A 115 4.17 1.66 6.33
CA TYR A 115 3.62 2.38 7.47
C TYR A 115 4.62 2.40 8.64
N ASN A 116 5.19 1.26 8.98
CA ASN A 116 6.13 1.14 10.09
C ASN A 116 7.40 1.95 9.86
N LEU A 117 7.95 1.91 8.63
CA LEU A 117 9.13 2.69 8.29
C LEU A 117 8.88 4.18 8.44
N VAL A 118 7.72 4.65 7.99
CA VAL A 118 7.37 6.06 8.10
C VAL A 118 7.15 6.45 9.56
N VAL A 119 6.43 5.64 10.33
CA VAL A 119 6.19 5.91 11.75
C VAL A 119 7.50 5.97 12.53
N GLN A 120 8.42 5.04 12.26
CA GLN A 120 9.74 5.04 12.91
C GLN A 120 10.56 6.29 12.59
N SER A 121 10.32 6.91 11.44
CA SER A 121 11.04 8.13 11.05
C SER A 121 10.46 9.39 11.68
N LEU A 122 9.30 9.30 12.31
CA LEU A 122 8.66 10.46 12.93
C LEU A 122 9.34 10.88 14.22
N PRO A 123 9.27 12.17 14.60
CA PRO A 123 9.73 12.60 15.92
C PRO A 123 9.00 11.82 17.01
N GLN A 124 9.71 11.57 18.12
CA GLN A 124 9.18 10.77 19.21
C GLN A 124 7.85 11.31 19.75
N ARG A 125 7.70 12.61 19.80
CA ARG A 125 6.47 13.26 20.24
C ARG A 125 5.27 12.84 19.41
N ILE A 126 5.45 12.82 18.07
CA ILE A 126 4.39 12.46 17.14
C ILE A 126 4.12 10.95 17.20
N ARG A 127 5.18 10.14 17.30
CA ARG A 127 5.01 8.68 17.41
C ARG A 127 4.19 8.29 18.64
N ARG A 128 4.37 8.99 19.75
CA ARG A 128 3.61 8.73 20.98
C ARG A 128 2.11 8.96 20.79
N GLN A 129 1.74 9.90 19.94
CA GLN A 129 0.34 10.21 19.66
C GLN A 129 -0.34 9.13 18.84
N LEU A 130 0.44 8.31 18.11
CA LEU A 130 -0.09 7.24 17.27
C LEU A 130 -0.29 5.92 18.01
N LYS A 131 0.11 5.82 19.25
CA LYS A 131 -0.06 4.59 20.04
C LYS A 131 -1.43 4.46 20.65
#